data_16ed22ef730f89bad381165ee6e86b7b
#
_entry.id   16ed22ef730f89bad381165ee6e86b7b
#
_cell.length_a   1.000
_cell.length_b   1.000
_cell.length_c   1.000
_cell.angle_alpha   90.00
_cell.angle_beta   90.00
_cell.angle_gamma   90.00
#
_symmetry.space_group_name_H-M   'P 1'
#
loop_
_entity.id
_entity.type
_entity.pdbx_description
1 polymer ?
#
loop_
_entity_poly.entity_id
_entity_poly.type
_entity_poly.pdbx_seq_one_letter_code
_entity_poly.pdbx_strand_id
1 'polypeptide(L)'
;MKETNNSEPCLKISFKKGLEGIELPLMKTEKNGYTIFFLLDTGANKNYIRQDFLNLPELNNDTITLDDMEEFYGIDNVCHQAQTCNFRFDLGEYGYMERFQVISDGAALMFPTTSGKPFHVAGILGTPFLTKYNAQMNFRTSELLISLPEGQREPEYNLDSLMADYQV
;
A
#
# COMPACT_ATOMS: atom_id res chain seq x y z
N MET A 1 33.33 -21.32 0.13
CA MET A 1 31.89 -21.28 -0.12
C MET A 1 31.52 -19.84 -0.45
N LYS A 2 31.15 -19.56 -1.69
CA LYS A 2 30.57 -18.26 -2.04
C LYS A 2 29.10 -18.30 -1.63
N GLU A 3 28.73 -17.59 -0.58
CA GLU A 3 27.33 -17.29 -0.29
C GLU A 3 26.82 -16.42 -1.45
N THR A 4 26.04 -17.01 -2.32
CA THR A 4 25.24 -16.25 -3.28
C THR A 4 24.16 -15.57 -2.47
N ASN A 5 24.36 -14.30 -2.12
CA ASN A 5 23.33 -13.42 -1.62
C ASN A 5 22.29 -13.21 -2.73
N ASN A 6 21.40 -14.18 -2.91
CA ASN A 6 20.17 -13.98 -3.63
C ASN A 6 19.24 -13.18 -2.71
N SER A 7 19.51 -11.89 -2.57
CA SER A 7 18.52 -10.99 -1.99
C SER A 7 17.32 -10.96 -2.96
N GLU A 8 16.14 -11.37 -2.47
CA GLU A 8 14.92 -11.23 -3.26
C GLU A 8 14.78 -9.78 -3.73
N PRO A 9 14.35 -9.56 -4.98
CA PRO A 9 14.15 -8.21 -5.49
C PRO A 9 13.12 -7.47 -4.62
N CYS A 10 13.47 -6.28 -4.18
CA CYS A 10 12.62 -5.45 -3.33
C CYS A 10 12.49 -4.04 -3.89
N LEU A 11 11.37 -3.41 -3.58
CA LEU A 11 11.09 -2.02 -3.90
C LEU A 11 11.43 -1.15 -2.70
N LYS A 12 12.15 -0.05 -2.95
CA LYS A 12 12.49 0.96 -1.94
C LYS A 12 11.59 2.18 -2.11
N ILE A 13 10.92 2.57 -1.04
CA ILE A 13 9.96 3.68 -1.02
C ILE A 13 10.33 4.64 0.11
N SER A 14 10.38 5.94 -0.18
CA SER A 14 10.59 6.95 0.85
C SER A 14 9.27 7.36 1.49
N PHE A 15 9.24 7.43 2.82
CA PHE A 15 8.14 8.03 3.60
C PHE A 15 8.55 9.33 4.31
N LYS A 16 9.65 9.94 3.89
CA LYS A 16 10.20 11.16 4.48
C LYS A 16 9.20 12.32 4.47
N LYS A 17 8.49 12.52 3.36
CA LYS A 17 7.51 13.61 3.25
C LYS A 17 6.37 13.52 4.26
N GLY A 18 5.93 12.31 4.59
CA GLY A 18 4.92 12.09 5.63
C GLY A 18 5.43 12.48 7.01
N LEU A 19 6.66 12.09 7.35
CA LEU A 19 7.27 12.45 8.61
C LEU A 19 7.48 13.97 8.75
N GLU A 20 7.90 14.64 7.68
CA GLU A 20 8.10 16.09 7.66
C GLU A 20 6.77 16.88 7.70
N GLY A 21 5.70 16.36 7.10
CA GLY A 21 4.42 17.06 6.96
C GLY A 21 3.44 16.85 8.10
N ILE A 22 3.27 15.61 8.54
CA ILE A 22 2.29 15.22 9.57
C ILE A 22 2.88 14.32 10.66
N GLU A 23 4.20 14.14 10.67
CA GLU A 23 4.94 13.31 11.64
C GLU A 23 4.56 11.81 11.61
N LEU A 24 4.01 11.34 10.48
CA LEU A 24 3.60 9.96 10.28
C LEU A 24 4.21 9.36 9.00
N PRO A 25 4.51 8.06 8.98
CA PRO A 25 5.05 7.40 7.79
C PRO A 25 3.95 7.21 6.74
N LEU A 26 4.00 8.01 5.67
CA LEU A 26 3.07 7.94 4.55
C LEU A 26 3.74 7.30 3.33
N MET A 27 3.08 6.31 2.78
CA MET A 27 3.45 5.73 1.50
C MET A 27 2.67 6.42 0.37
N LYS A 28 3.40 7.04 -0.55
CA LYS A 28 2.83 7.59 -1.77
C LYS A 28 2.63 6.47 -2.78
N THR A 29 1.43 6.38 -3.32
CA THR A 29 1.08 5.47 -4.41
C THR A 29 0.41 6.22 -5.54
N GLU A 30 0.17 5.55 -6.65
CA GLU A 30 -0.55 6.10 -7.79
C GLU A 30 -1.68 5.17 -8.23
N LYS A 31 -2.74 5.76 -8.75
CA LYS A 31 -3.86 5.06 -9.35
C LYS A 31 -4.47 5.92 -10.44
N ASN A 32 -4.50 5.43 -11.67
CA ASN A 32 -5.08 6.14 -12.81
C ASN A 32 -4.58 7.59 -12.95
N GLY A 33 -3.30 7.83 -12.65
CA GLY A 33 -2.68 9.16 -12.67
C GLY A 33 -2.92 10.01 -11.42
N TYR A 34 -3.69 9.52 -10.43
CA TYR A 34 -3.89 10.19 -9.15
C TYR A 34 -2.85 9.76 -8.13
N THR A 35 -2.33 10.73 -7.39
CA THR A 35 -1.48 10.48 -6.24
C THR A 35 -2.34 10.15 -5.01
N ILE A 36 -2.03 9.04 -4.38
CA ILE A 36 -2.73 8.52 -3.21
C ILE A 36 -1.73 8.36 -2.08
N PHE A 37 -2.15 8.61 -0.85
CA PHE A 37 -1.34 8.36 0.34
C PHE A 37 -2.01 7.36 1.26
N PHE A 38 -1.25 6.36 1.66
CA PHE A 38 -1.62 5.43 2.72
C PHE A 38 -0.73 5.65 3.95
N LEU A 39 -1.35 5.61 5.13
CA LEU A 39 -0.62 5.55 6.39
C LEU A 39 -0.08 4.13 6.60
N LEU A 40 1.20 4.03 6.93
CA LEU A 40 1.83 2.77 7.35
C LEU A 40 1.66 2.64 8.86
N ASP A 41 0.89 1.66 9.32
CA ASP A 41 0.57 1.50 10.74
C ASP A 41 0.78 0.06 11.20
N THR A 42 1.87 -0.16 11.95
CA THR A 42 2.19 -1.46 12.54
C THR A 42 1.24 -1.87 13.66
N GLY A 43 0.44 -0.95 14.19
CA GLY A 43 -0.57 -1.20 15.20
C GLY A 43 -1.94 -1.61 14.62
N ALA A 44 -2.15 -1.42 13.31
CA ALA A 44 -3.38 -1.81 12.66
C ALA A 44 -3.34 -3.29 12.25
N ASN A 45 -4.31 -4.07 12.70
CA ASN A 45 -4.42 -5.50 12.38
C ASN A 45 -5.18 -5.79 11.07
N LYS A 46 -5.64 -4.77 10.39
CA LYS A 46 -6.31 -4.78 9.09
C LYS A 46 -5.78 -3.65 8.22
N ASN A 47 -6.01 -3.76 6.90
CA ASN A 47 -5.90 -2.62 6.01
C ASN A 47 -7.25 -1.91 5.97
N TYR A 48 -7.27 -0.59 5.96
CA TYR A 48 -8.47 0.24 5.94
C TYR A 48 -8.45 1.20 4.76
N ILE A 49 -9.62 1.44 4.15
CA ILE A 49 -9.78 2.39 3.06
C ILE A 49 -11.06 3.21 3.27
N ARG A 50 -11.01 4.48 2.90
CA ARG A 50 -12.15 5.39 3.09
C ARG A 50 -13.20 5.18 2.02
N GLN A 51 -14.47 5.18 2.42
CA GLN A 51 -15.61 5.05 1.51
C GLN A 51 -15.70 6.22 0.53
N ASP A 52 -15.51 7.45 1.00
CA ASP A 52 -15.58 8.64 0.15
C ASP A 52 -14.47 8.65 -0.91
N PHE A 53 -13.29 8.11 -0.59
CA PHE A 53 -12.21 7.90 -1.54
C PHE A 53 -12.59 6.88 -2.62
N LEU A 54 -13.20 5.76 -2.25
CA LEU A 54 -13.66 4.74 -3.20
C LEU A 54 -14.78 5.24 -4.13
N ASN A 55 -15.53 6.25 -3.70
CA ASN A 55 -16.62 6.82 -4.49
C ASN A 55 -16.13 7.81 -5.56
N LEU A 56 -14.82 8.11 -5.63
CA LEU A 56 -14.27 8.93 -6.70
C LEU A 56 -14.41 8.20 -8.04
N PRO A 57 -15.05 8.82 -9.07
CA PRO A 57 -15.33 8.16 -10.35
C PRO A 57 -14.07 7.60 -11.03
N GLU A 58 -12.95 8.27 -10.84
CA GLU A 58 -11.66 7.93 -11.44
C GLU A 58 -11.05 6.65 -10.87
N LEU A 59 -11.54 6.21 -9.70
CA LEU A 59 -11.01 5.05 -8.97
C LEU A 59 -11.92 3.81 -9.06
N ASN A 60 -13.15 3.97 -9.55
CA ASN A 60 -14.17 2.92 -9.50
C ASN A 60 -13.91 1.69 -10.37
N ASN A 61 -13.05 1.80 -11.40
CA ASN A 61 -12.94 0.75 -12.42
C ASN A 61 -12.19 -0.51 -11.96
N ASP A 62 -11.43 -0.43 -10.86
CA ASP A 62 -10.57 -1.53 -10.39
C ASP A 62 -10.84 -1.90 -8.92
N THR A 63 -11.93 -1.40 -8.35
CA THR A 63 -12.33 -1.75 -6.99
C THR A 63 -13.38 -2.85 -7.06
N ILE A 64 -13.06 -3.99 -6.46
CA ILE A 64 -14.01 -5.08 -6.31
C ILE A 64 -14.53 -5.03 -4.89
N THR A 65 -15.78 -4.60 -4.75
CA THR A 65 -16.50 -4.69 -3.47
C THR A 65 -16.81 -6.16 -3.22
N LEU A 66 -16.43 -6.67 -2.06
CA LEU A 66 -16.78 -8.00 -1.61
C LEU A 66 -18.10 -7.92 -0.83
N ASP A 67 -18.99 -8.88 -1.08
CA ASP A 67 -20.26 -8.97 -0.37
C ASP A 67 -20.09 -9.41 1.09
N ASP A 68 -18.86 -9.75 1.48
CA ASP A 68 -18.54 -10.21 2.81
C ASP A 68 -18.49 -9.03 3.79
N MET A 69 -19.33 -9.11 4.81
CA MET A 69 -19.24 -8.24 6.00
C MET A 69 -18.31 -8.92 7.00
N GLU A 70 -17.24 -8.25 7.38
CA GLU A 70 -16.37 -8.71 8.46
C GLU A 70 -16.77 -8.07 9.78
N GLU A 71 -16.85 -8.91 10.82
CA GLU A 71 -17.02 -8.44 12.19
C GLU A 71 -15.68 -8.00 12.77
N PHE A 72 -15.68 -6.88 13.47
CA PHE A 72 -14.53 -6.44 14.24
C PHE A 72 -14.99 -5.81 15.56
N TYR A 73 -14.11 -5.88 16.55
CA TYR A 73 -14.36 -5.29 17.86
C TYR A 73 -13.53 -4.01 17.99
N GLY A 74 -14.21 -2.90 18.28
CA GLY A 74 -13.57 -1.64 18.60
C GLY A 74 -12.94 -1.65 20.00
N ILE A 75 -12.29 -0.55 20.36
CA ILE A 75 -11.73 -0.34 21.73
C ILE A 75 -12.84 -0.37 22.79
N ASP A 76 -14.07 -0.05 22.40
CA ASP A 76 -15.29 -0.11 23.21
C ASP A 76 -15.82 -1.53 23.43
N ASN A 77 -15.15 -2.54 22.88
CA ASN A 77 -15.54 -3.94 22.89
C ASN A 77 -16.93 -4.21 22.27
N VAL A 78 -17.38 -3.31 21.41
CA VAL A 78 -18.62 -3.46 20.64
C VAL A 78 -18.30 -4.14 19.31
N CYS A 79 -19.15 -5.12 18.91
CA CYS A 79 -19.04 -5.74 17.59
C CYS A 79 -19.57 -4.80 16.53
N HIS A 80 -18.72 -4.51 15.55
CA HIS A 80 -19.04 -3.71 14.38
C HIS A 80 -18.96 -4.60 13.14
N GLN A 81 -19.73 -4.25 12.12
CA GLN A 81 -19.64 -4.87 10.80
C GLN A 81 -19.08 -3.87 9.81
N ALA A 82 -18.07 -4.29 9.05
CA ALA A 82 -17.47 -3.48 8.02
C ALA A 82 -17.53 -4.19 6.66
N GLN A 83 -17.91 -3.43 5.64
CA GLN A 83 -17.78 -3.88 4.28
C GLN A 83 -16.31 -4.03 3.90
N THR A 84 -15.98 -5.03 3.09
CA THR A 84 -14.64 -5.26 2.57
C THR A 84 -14.58 -5.02 1.08
N CYS A 85 -13.43 -4.64 0.58
CA CYS A 85 -13.15 -4.53 -0.85
C CYS A 85 -11.73 -4.97 -1.17
N ASN A 86 -11.50 -5.37 -2.42
CA ASN A 86 -10.17 -5.47 -2.99
C ASN A 86 -9.90 -4.19 -3.78
N PHE A 87 -8.77 -3.56 -3.51
CA PHE A 87 -8.36 -2.34 -4.19
C PHE A 87 -6.94 -2.49 -4.71
N ARG A 88 -6.75 -2.10 -5.98
CA ARG A 88 -5.46 -2.11 -6.64
C ARG A 88 -4.86 -0.71 -6.68
N PHE A 89 -3.59 -0.62 -6.33
CA PHE A 89 -2.78 0.59 -6.45
C PHE A 89 -1.40 0.27 -7.03
N ASP A 90 -0.71 1.28 -7.55
CA ASP A 90 0.57 1.11 -8.20
C ASP A 90 1.69 1.77 -7.40
N LEU A 91 2.82 1.09 -7.32
CA LEU A 91 4.08 1.60 -6.80
C LEU A 91 5.12 1.51 -7.91
N GLY A 92 5.37 2.64 -8.59
CA GLY A 92 6.13 2.62 -9.83
C GLY A 92 5.40 1.82 -10.91
N GLU A 93 6.08 0.85 -11.48
CA GLU A 93 5.53 -0.06 -12.51
C GLU A 93 4.83 -1.30 -11.94
N TYR A 94 4.83 -1.46 -10.61
CA TYR A 94 4.28 -2.65 -9.95
C TYR A 94 2.88 -2.39 -9.41
N GLY A 95 1.94 -3.29 -9.73
CA GLY A 95 0.57 -3.26 -9.21
C GLY A 95 0.40 -4.15 -7.98
N TYR A 96 -0.16 -3.58 -6.92
CA TYR A 96 -0.47 -4.28 -5.67
C TYR A 96 -1.99 -4.38 -5.52
N MET A 97 -2.48 -5.56 -5.22
CA MET A 97 -3.90 -5.82 -4.95
C MET A 97 -4.05 -6.24 -3.50
N GLU A 98 -4.79 -5.46 -2.71
CA GLU A 98 -4.95 -5.74 -1.30
C GLU A 98 -6.42 -5.70 -0.88
N ARG A 99 -6.72 -6.48 0.17
CA ARG A 99 -8.02 -6.46 0.83
C ARG A 99 -8.05 -5.38 1.90
N PHE A 100 -9.12 -4.60 1.90
CA PHE A 100 -9.36 -3.51 2.85
C PHE A 100 -10.71 -3.64 3.52
N GLN A 101 -10.80 -3.22 4.77
CA GLN A 101 -12.07 -2.86 5.39
C GLN A 101 -12.41 -1.42 5.02
N VAL A 102 -13.67 -1.17 4.68
CA VAL A 102 -14.15 0.14 4.27
C VAL A 102 -14.56 0.95 5.50
N ILE A 103 -14.00 2.14 5.66
CA ILE A 103 -14.35 3.08 6.72
C ILE A 103 -15.33 4.11 6.17
N SER A 104 -16.52 4.23 6.78
CA SER A 104 -17.53 5.21 6.39
C SER A 104 -17.24 6.63 6.91
N ASP A 105 -16.57 6.74 8.07
CA ASP A 105 -16.16 8.03 8.64
C ASP A 105 -14.78 8.46 8.17
N GLY A 106 -14.76 9.33 7.15
CA GLY A 106 -13.51 9.87 6.60
C GLY A 106 -12.75 10.80 7.56
N ALA A 107 -13.38 11.31 8.60
CA ALA A 107 -12.74 12.20 9.58
C ALA A 107 -11.63 11.50 10.38
N ALA A 108 -11.73 10.18 10.54
CA ALA A 108 -10.74 9.37 11.25
C ALA A 108 -9.35 9.35 10.57
N LEU A 109 -9.26 9.72 9.28
CA LEU A 109 -8.02 9.73 8.50
C LEU A 109 -7.66 11.14 7.99
N MET A 110 -8.06 12.15 8.74
CA MET A 110 -7.68 13.55 8.52
C MET A 110 -6.64 13.96 9.55
N PHE A 111 -5.55 14.51 9.07
CA PHE A 111 -4.43 14.93 9.93
C PHE A 111 -4.19 16.45 9.79
N PRO A 112 -3.95 17.16 10.90
CA PRO A 112 -3.58 18.56 10.83
C PRO A 112 -2.20 18.70 10.16
N THR A 113 -2.05 19.73 9.33
CA THR A 113 -0.77 20.09 8.75
C THR A 113 -0.27 21.41 9.35
N THR A 114 1.02 21.69 9.19
CA THR A 114 1.62 22.97 9.58
C THR A 114 1.01 24.17 8.84
N SER A 115 0.43 23.95 7.66
CA SER A 115 -0.27 24.99 6.88
C SER A 115 -1.71 25.24 7.34
N GLY A 116 -2.22 24.49 8.32
CA GLY A 116 -3.58 24.60 8.85
C GLY A 116 -4.66 23.94 7.98
N LYS A 117 -4.34 23.44 6.80
CA LYS A 117 -5.26 22.64 5.98
C LYS A 117 -5.19 21.18 6.38
N PRO A 118 -6.33 20.50 6.60
CA PRO A 118 -6.31 19.08 6.91
C PRO A 118 -5.75 18.26 5.73
N PHE A 119 -4.90 17.28 6.03
CA PHE A 119 -4.39 16.33 5.07
C PHE A 119 -5.20 15.04 5.17
N HIS A 120 -5.69 14.58 4.04
CA HIS A 120 -6.49 13.36 3.94
C HIS A 120 -5.65 12.21 3.39
N VAL A 121 -5.56 11.11 4.13
CA VAL A 121 -5.02 9.85 3.60
C VAL A 121 -6.16 8.98 3.09
N ALA A 122 -5.89 8.19 2.06
CA ALA A 122 -6.90 7.31 1.46
C ALA A 122 -7.25 6.14 2.38
N GLY A 123 -6.28 5.68 3.16
CA GLY A 123 -6.45 4.55 4.05
C GLY A 123 -5.20 4.23 4.85
N ILE A 124 -5.22 3.05 5.46
CA ILE A 124 -4.14 2.50 6.28
C ILE A 124 -3.69 1.18 5.68
N LEU A 125 -2.39 1.00 5.54
CA LEU A 125 -1.76 -0.29 5.29
C LEU A 125 -1.22 -0.81 6.62
N GLY A 126 -1.90 -1.81 7.15
CA GLY A 126 -1.60 -2.42 8.44
C GLY A 126 -0.71 -3.66 8.33
N THR A 127 -0.68 -4.42 9.40
CA THR A 127 0.14 -5.65 9.48
C THR A 127 -0.15 -6.66 8.38
N PRO A 128 -1.37 -6.81 7.81
CA PRO A 128 -1.58 -7.73 6.70
C PRO A 128 -0.73 -7.40 5.47
N PHE A 129 -0.66 -6.11 5.08
CA PHE A 129 0.20 -5.67 3.99
C PHE A 129 1.68 -5.78 4.35
N LEU A 130 2.05 -5.24 5.51
CA LEU A 130 3.44 -5.19 5.95
C LEU A 130 4.06 -6.59 6.07
N THR A 131 3.31 -7.56 6.58
CA THR A 131 3.77 -8.95 6.72
C THR A 131 3.84 -9.66 5.37
N LYS A 132 2.81 -9.50 4.52
CA LYS A 132 2.74 -10.15 3.21
C LYS A 132 3.94 -9.80 2.32
N TYR A 133 4.39 -8.56 2.37
CA TYR A 133 5.50 -8.06 1.55
C TYR A 133 6.82 -7.92 2.30
N ASN A 134 6.97 -8.59 3.44
CA ASN A 134 8.20 -8.59 4.24
C ASN A 134 8.74 -7.17 4.50
N ALA A 135 7.84 -6.25 4.85
CA ALA A 135 8.15 -4.84 4.99
C ALA A 135 9.24 -4.58 6.05
N GLN A 136 10.22 -3.80 5.68
CA GLN A 136 11.27 -3.30 6.56
C GLN A 136 11.22 -1.77 6.58
N MET A 137 10.81 -1.20 7.70
CA MET A 137 10.74 0.25 7.90
C MET A 137 11.99 0.73 8.61
N ASN A 138 12.72 1.64 7.97
CA ASN A 138 13.89 2.28 8.57
C ASN A 138 13.61 3.75 8.82
N PHE A 139 13.33 4.12 10.07
CA PHE A 139 13.04 5.51 10.43
C PHE A 139 14.28 6.43 10.40
N ARG A 140 15.49 5.87 10.45
CA ARG A 140 16.72 6.65 10.32
C ARG A 140 16.89 7.22 8.92
N THR A 141 16.57 6.39 7.90
CA THR A 141 16.65 6.77 6.48
C THR A 141 15.30 7.21 5.92
N SER A 142 14.21 7.00 6.66
CA SER A 142 12.82 7.23 6.22
C SER A 142 12.46 6.41 4.99
N GLU A 143 12.93 5.16 4.96
CA GLU A 143 12.74 4.24 3.84
C GLU A 143 11.99 2.98 4.25
N LEU A 144 11.11 2.54 3.36
CA LEU A 144 10.40 1.27 3.40
C LEU A 144 10.97 0.37 2.30
N LEU A 145 11.36 -0.84 2.66
CA LEU A 145 11.66 -1.92 1.70
C LEU A 145 10.53 -2.93 1.74
N ILE A 146 10.00 -3.29 0.57
CA ILE A 146 8.97 -4.33 0.42
C ILE A 146 9.31 -5.26 -0.72
N SER A 147 8.87 -6.51 -0.63
CA SER A 147 8.97 -7.49 -1.72
C SER A 147 8.12 -7.05 -2.90
N LEU A 148 8.51 -7.43 -4.11
CA LEU A 148 7.68 -7.26 -5.30
C LEU A 148 6.44 -8.15 -5.21
N PRO A 149 5.30 -7.75 -5.83
CA PRO A 149 4.11 -8.57 -5.89
C PRO A 149 4.37 -9.86 -6.67
N GLU A 150 3.71 -10.96 -6.28
CA GLU A 150 3.83 -12.24 -6.98
C GLU A 150 3.42 -12.11 -8.45
N GLY A 151 4.17 -12.78 -9.35
CA GLY A 151 3.93 -12.76 -10.79
C GLY A 151 4.45 -11.53 -11.53
N GLN A 152 4.97 -10.52 -10.83
CA GLN A 152 5.60 -9.32 -11.42
C GLN A 152 7.10 -9.24 -11.12
N ARG A 153 7.71 -10.36 -10.79
CA ARG A 153 9.18 -10.45 -10.77
C ARG A 153 9.67 -10.18 -12.18
N GLU A 154 10.68 -9.32 -12.31
CA GLU A 154 11.31 -9.07 -13.60
C GLU A 154 11.54 -10.42 -14.29
N PRO A 155 11.15 -10.56 -15.58
CA PRO A 155 11.55 -11.72 -16.32
C PRO A 155 13.07 -11.78 -16.20
N GLU A 156 13.62 -12.90 -15.75
CA GLU A 156 15.06 -13.14 -15.87
C GLU A 156 15.38 -12.93 -17.35
N TYR A 157 15.94 -11.77 -17.66
CA TYR A 157 16.51 -11.53 -18.98
C TYR A 157 17.70 -12.46 -19.07
N ASN A 158 17.44 -13.64 -19.60
CA ASN A 158 18.48 -14.53 -20.01
C ASN A 158 19.17 -13.86 -21.21
N LEU A 159 20.32 -13.26 -20.94
CA LEU A 159 21.16 -12.62 -21.97
C LEU A 159 21.38 -13.57 -23.16
N ASP A 160 21.37 -14.89 -22.94
CA ASP A 160 21.52 -15.89 -23.98
C ASP A 160 20.29 -15.96 -24.92
N SER A 161 19.10 -15.64 -24.43
CA SER A 161 17.90 -15.57 -25.28
C SER A 161 17.85 -14.29 -26.13
N LEU A 162 18.39 -13.19 -25.62
CA LEU A 162 18.51 -11.93 -26.38
C LEU A 162 19.57 -12.03 -27.48
N MET A 163 20.60 -12.85 -27.27
CA MET A 163 21.64 -13.05 -28.30
C MET A 163 21.23 -14.05 -29.39
N ALA A 164 20.23 -14.91 -29.15
CA ALA A 164 19.71 -15.85 -30.14
C ALA A 164 18.95 -15.16 -31.28
N ASP A 165 18.34 -14.00 -31.03
CA ASP A 165 17.59 -13.24 -32.04
C ASP A 165 18.49 -12.35 -32.94
N TYR A 166 19.80 -12.26 -32.65
CA TYR A 166 20.78 -11.49 -33.43
C TYR A 166 21.75 -12.33 -34.25
N GLN A 167 21.56 -13.65 -34.33
CA GLN A 167 22.33 -14.49 -35.26
C GLN A 167 21.50 -14.72 -36.54
N VAL A 168 21.63 -13.80 -37.45
CA VAL A 168 21.33 -14.04 -38.86
C VAL A 168 22.64 -14.14 -39.63
#